data_f6be9061301ff77a49b1691622de9c4e
#
_entry.id   f6be9061301ff77a49b1691622de9c4e
#
_cell.length_a   1.000
_cell.length_b   1.000
_cell.length_c   1.000
_cell.angle_alpha   90.00
_cell.angle_beta   90.00
_cell.angle_gamma   90.00
#
_symmetry.space_group_name_H-M   'P 1'
#
loop_
_entity.id
_entity.type
_entity.pdbx_description
1 polymer ?
#
loop_
_entity_poly.entity_id
_entity_poly.type
_entity_poly.pdbx_seq_one_letter_code
_entity_poly.pdbx_strand_id
1 'polypeptide(L)'
;MYDAIVVGARCAGSPTAMLLAQQGYRVLLLERGSFPSDIFRNHALLYPAVAHLQSWGLLDAVIATGCPPITQFSQFMGDFNLTGKLHLPDGLAGIYAPRRKYLDQILVDAAVKASAELREEFAVQDLLWEGDRVVGVRGRSHGGASVEERATIVIGADGLHSVVARCAGAAALESRPTLTWIYYSYWSDMTTAGVEFYRFDDEAMLAFPTNDGLHCVATFGPVDGFSDYRTDIEANFARTLARVPDLAARVAGGRRAERWIGTSDLPNVLRKPYGPGWALVGDAGFHKDPVTAHGISDAFVGAQLLADAVDAGLAGRRPLAEALAAYEAQRNAEAMPVLDGACIAATFGPLPAEMLGLRQALRQSQDDTDQFVGMAVGTVSPMEFFAPANMGRIM
;
A
#
# COMPACT_ATOMS: atom_id res chain seq x y z
N MET A 1 31.10 8.70 2.35
CA MET A 1 30.13 8.38 3.40
C MET A 1 28.85 9.15 3.06
N TYR A 2 27.67 8.51 3.09
CA TYR A 2 26.37 9.12 2.87
C TYR A 2 25.77 9.60 4.20
N ASP A 3 24.81 10.50 4.13
CA ASP A 3 23.99 10.86 5.29
C ASP A 3 22.96 9.76 5.54
N ALA A 4 22.31 9.26 4.46
CA ALA A 4 21.39 8.16 4.51
C ALA A 4 21.61 7.14 3.37
N ILE A 5 21.46 5.85 3.67
CA ILE A 5 21.31 4.79 2.68
C ILE A 5 19.89 4.25 2.79
N VAL A 6 19.13 4.29 1.69
CA VAL A 6 17.79 3.74 1.59
C VAL A 6 17.83 2.45 0.81
N VAL A 7 17.37 1.35 1.40
CA VAL A 7 17.37 0.02 0.80
C VAL A 7 15.98 -0.32 0.29
N GLY A 8 15.82 -0.43 -1.04
CA GLY A 8 14.56 -0.60 -1.76
C GLY A 8 14.07 0.73 -2.35
N ALA A 9 13.93 0.80 -3.68
CA ALA A 9 13.60 2.02 -4.43
C ALA A 9 12.17 2.02 -4.99
N ARG A 10 11.20 1.57 -4.18
CA ARG A 10 9.79 1.55 -4.59
C ARG A 10 8.94 2.52 -3.75
N CYS A 11 7.64 2.25 -3.59
CA CYS A 11 6.66 3.15 -2.97
C CYS A 11 7.05 3.72 -1.59
N ALA A 12 7.88 3.04 -0.81
CA ALA A 12 8.36 3.58 0.46
C ALA A 12 9.72 4.27 0.32
N GLY A 13 10.68 3.61 -0.35
CA GLY A 13 12.06 4.08 -0.38
C GLY A 13 12.30 5.26 -1.30
N SER A 14 11.73 5.29 -2.50
CA SER A 14 11.92 6.41 -3.42
C SER A 14 11.40 7.74 -2.86
N PRO A 15 10.16 7.81 -2.28
CA PRO A 15 9.73 9.05 -1.61
C PRO A 15 10.62 9.43 -0.43
N THR A 16 11.02 8.48 0.41
CA THR A 16 11.94 8.76 1.53
C THR A 16 13.27 9.34 1.03
N ALA A 17 13.85 8.72 -0.01
CA ALA A 17 15.11 9.21 -0.61
C ALA A 17 14.93 10.59 -1.26
N MET A 18 13.83 10.81 -1.98
CA MET A 18 13.50 12.10 -2.60
C MET A 18 13.41 13.21 -1.53
N LEU A 19 12.63 12.97 -0.47
CA LEU A 19 12.40 13.97 0.57
C LEU A 19 13.70 14.34 1.30
N LEU A 20 14.53 13.36 1.62
CA LEU A 20 15.85 13.62 2.25
C LEU A 20 16.81 14.33 1.29
N ALA A 21 16.85 13.93 0.02
CA ALA A 21 17.70 14.59 -0.98
C ALA A 21 17.27 16.05 -1.25
N GLN A 22 15.96 16.35 -1.21
CA GLN A 22 15.44 17.73 -1.29
C GLN A 22 15.89 18.61 -0.12
N GLN A 23 16.15 18.01 1.06
CA GLN A 23 16.71 18.69 2.23
C GLN A 23 18.25 18.87 2.13
N GLY A 24 18.88 18.41 1.04
CA GLY A 24 20.30 18.56 0.78
C GLY A 24 21.18 17.42 1.34
N TYR A 25 20.62 16.35 1.84
CA TYR A 25 21.39 15.19 2.31
C TYR A 25 21.94 14.35 1.16
N ARG A 26 23.13 13.77 1.36
CA ARG A 26 23.70 12.77 0.46
C ARG A 26 23.01 11.43 0.67
N VAL A 27 22.12 11.09 -0.23
CA VAL A 27 21.31 9.86 -0.16
C VAL A 27 21.77 8.86 -1.20
N LEU A 28 22.04 7.61 -0.78
CA LEU A 28 22.22 6.46 -1.64
C LEU A 28 20.95 5.61 -1.62
N LEU A 29 20.31 5.44 -2.78
CA LEU A 29 19.11 4.63 -2.97
C LEU A 29 19.50 3.33 -3.68
N LEU A 30 19.31 2.20 -3.01
CA LEU A 30 19.70 0.87 -3.48
C LEU A 30 18.47 0.05 -3.88
N GLU A 31 18.49 -0.52 -5.08
CA GLU A 31 17.43 -1.42 -5.55
C GLU A 31 18.05 -2.71 -6.11
N ARG A 32 17.49 -3.86 -5.71
CA ARG A 32 17.95 -5.17 -6.18
C ARG A 32 17.54 -5.50 -7.61
N GLY A 33 16.48 -4.88 -8.10
CA GLY A 33 15.99 -4.97 -9.48
C GLY A 33 16.42 -3.77 -10.30
N SER A 34 15.78 -3.61 -11.45
CA SER A 34 15.94 -2.45 -12.34
C SER A 34 14.58 -1.86 -12.70
N PHE A 35 14.59 -0.62 -13.20
CA PHE A 35 13.39 0.07 -13.68
C PHE A 35 13.45 0.28 -15.20
N PRO A 36 12.30 0.34 -15.89
CA PRO A 36 10.96 0.05 -15.36
C PRO A 36 10.74 -1.43 -15.13
N SER A 37 10.05 -1.79 -14.04
CA SER A 37 9.65 -3.17 -13.79
C SER A 37 8.24 -3.25 -13.27
N ASP A 38 7.42 -4.09 -13.85
CA ASP A 38 6.07 -4.33 -13.38
C ASP A 38 6.10 -5.42 -12.32
N ILE A 39 6.17 -5.01 -11.07
CA ILE A 39 5.98 -5.94 -9.97
C ILE A 39 4.49 -6.18 -9.81
N PHE A 40 4.15 -7.44 -9.79
CA PHE A 40 2.79 -7.88 -9.63
C PHE A 40 2.33 -7.70 -8.19
N ARG A 41 1.84 -6.49 -7.86
CA ARG A 41 1.22 -6.14 -6.58
C ARG A 41 0.05 -5.22 -6.85
N ASN A 42 -0.97 -5.27 -5.99
CA ASN A 42 -2.09 -4.33 -6.02
C ASN A 42 -1.55 -2.90 -5.94
N HIS A 43 -2.21 -1.95 -6.62
CA HIS A 43 -1.65 -0.64 -6.88
C HIS A 43 -2.68 0.50 -6.72
N ALA A 44 -3.75 0.29 -5.95
CA ALA A 44 -4.71 1.35 -5.65
C ALA A 44 -4.06 2.46 -4.80
N LEU A 45 -4.19 3.68 -5.25
CA LEU A 45 -3.81 4.91 -4.56
C LEU A 45 -5.06 5.52 -3.95
N LEU A 46 -5.28 5.29 -2.66
CA LEU A 46 -6.36 5.92 -1.92
C LEU A 46 -6.04 7.40 -1.67
N TYR A 47 -7.00 8.16 -1.14
CA TYR A 47 -6.87 9.60 -0.96
C TYR A 47 -5.56 10.05 -0.28
N PRO A 48 -5.07 9.44 0.81
CA PRO A 48 -3.81 9.88 1.42
C PRO A 48 -2.61 9.78 0.46
N ALA A 49 -2.57 8.73 -0.39
CA ALA A 49 -1.50 8.59 -1.38
C ALA A 49 -1.61 9.64 -2.50
N VAL A 50 -2.83 9.93 -2.96
CA VAL A 50 -3.08 10.95 -3.99
C VAL A 50 -2.70 12.34 -3.46
N ALA A 51 -3.07 12.65 -2.21
CA ALA A 51 -2.72 13.90 -1.54
C ALA A 51 -1.19 14.09 -1.41
N HIS A 52 -0.46 13.04 -1.04
CA HIS A 52 1.01 13.08 -1.03
C HIS A 52 1.61 13.29 -2.41
N LEU A 53 1.13 12.58 -3.44
CA LEU A 53 1.60 12.80 -4.80
C LEU A 53 1.35 14.24 -5.27
N GLN A 54 0.22 14.83 -4.91
CA GLN A 54 -0.07 16.23 -5.20
C GLN A 54 0.90 17.16 -4.47
N SER A 55 1.09 16.99 -3.17
CA SER A 55 2.00 17.82 -2.37
C SER A 55 3.46 17.70 -2.81
N TRP A 56 3.87 16.55 -3.31
CA TRP A 56 5.21 16.33 -3.88
C TRP A 56 5.35 16.79 -5.33
N GLY A 57 4.26 17.26 -5.99
CA GLY A 57 4.24 17.67 -7.40
C GLY A 57 4.38 16.51 -8.39
N LEU A 58 3.97 15.31 -8.00
CA LEU A 58 4.10 14.08 -8.80
C LEU A 58 2.75 13.60 -9.37
N LEU A 59 1.61 14.14 -8.93
CA LEU A 59 0.30 13.68 -9.35
C LEU A 59 0.07 13.86 -10.85
N ASP A 60 0.50 14.99 -11.43
CA ASP A 60 0.37 15.24 -12.86
C ASP A 60 1.12 14.20 -13.71
N ALA A 61 2.27 13.73 -13.23
CA ALA A 61 3.00 12.66 -13.90
C ALA A 61 2.23 11.33 -13.87
N VAL A 62 1.54 11.03 -12.77
CA VAL A 62 0.67 9.84 -12.69
C VAL A 62 -0.53 9.97 -13.64
N ILE A 63 -1.17 11.13 -13.69
CA ILE A 63 -2.29 11.42 -14.63
C ILE A 63 -1.82 11.30 -16.08
N ALA A 64 -0.63 11.82 -16.39
CA ALA A 64 -0.05 11.77 -17.73
C ALA A 64 0.26 10.36 -18.24
N THR A 65 0.30 9.35 -17.35
CA THR A 65 0.40 7.93 -17.77
C THR A 65 -0.88 7.39 -18.43
N GLY A 66 -1.96 8.17 -18.43
CA GLY A 66 -3.27 7.72 -18.91
C GLY A 66 -4.02 6.84 -17.90
N CYS A 67 -3.60 6.79 -16.64
CA CYS A 67 -4.36 6.12 -15.59
C CYS A 67 -5.67 6.90 -15.35
N PRO A 68 -6.86 6.28 -15.52
CA PRO A 68 -8.11 6.99 -15.35
C PRO A 68 -8.38 7.33 -13.88
N PRO A 69 -9.01 8.50 -13.59
CA PRO A 69 -9.50 8.80 -12.25
C PRO A 69 -10.66 7.88 -11.89
N ILE A 70 -10.66 7.41 -10.67
CA ILE A 70 -11.74 6.63 -10.08
C ILE A 70 -12.54 7.57 -9.17
N THR A 71 -13.80 7.80 -9.53
CA THR A 71 -14.69 8.77 -8.87
C THR A 71 -15.85 8.12 -8.13
N GLN A 72 -15.93 6.79 -8.18
CA GLN A 72 -17.02 6.02 -7.61
C GLN A 72 -16.50 4.75 -6.95
N PHE A 73 -17.10 4.40 -5.82
CA PHE A 73 -16.86 3.13 -5.15
C PHE A 73 -18.20 2.43 -4.88
N SER A 74 -18.34 1.20 -5.35
CA SER A 74 -19.52 0.38 -5.17
C SER A 74 -19.20 -0.83 -4.30
N GLN A 75 -20.04 -1.12 -3.32
CA GLN A 75 -19.94 -2.29 -2.46
C GLN A 75 -21.20 -3.15 -2.65
N PHE A 76 -21.00 -4.38 -3.10
CA PHE A 76 -22.04 -5.38 -3.31
C PHE A 76 -21.93 -6.47 -2.24
N MET A 77 -22.95 -6.66 -1.43
CA MET A 77 -22.96 -7.64 -0.33
C MET A 77 -24.32 -8.31 -0.25
N GLY A 78 -24.46 -9.48 -0.86
CA GLY A 78 -25.75 -10.14 -1.02
C GLY A 78 -26.72 -9.23 -1.79
N ASP A 79 -27.90 -9.00 -1.21
CA ASP A 79 -28.93 -8.12 -1.79
C ASP A 79 -28.66 -6.61 -1.58
N PHE A 80 -27.55 -6.25 -0.93
CA PHE A 80 -27.19 -4.87 -0.62
C PHE A 80 -26.15 -4.32 -1.57
N ASN A 81 -26.54 -3.28 -2.31
CA ASN A 81 -25.65 -2.49 -3.13
C ASN A 81 -25.59 -1.07 -2.55
N LEU A 82 -24.38 -0.64 -2.20
CA LEU A 82 -24.10 0.76 -1.88
C LEU A 82 -23.14 1.30 -2.93
N THR A 83 -23.55 2.34 -3.63
CA THR A 83 -22.72 3.02 -4.62
C THR A 83 -22.62 4.48 -4.23
N GLY A 84 -21.41 4.91 -3.86
CA GLY A 84 -21.13 6.29 -3.49
C GLY A 84 -20.14 6.95 -4.44
N LYS A 85 -20.29 8.25 -4.60
CA LYS A 85 -19.32 9.11 -5.27
C LYS A 85 -18.19 9.46 -4.32
N LEU A 86 -17.00 9.55 -4.85
CA LEU A 86 -15.83 9.97 -4.09
C LEU A 86 -15.67 11.47 -4.20
N HIS A 87 -15.89 12.16 -3.10
CA HIS A 87 -15.68 13.60 -2.97
C HIS A 87 -14.30 13.83 -2.35
N LEU A 88 -13.30 14.11 -3.18
CA LEU A 88 -11.95 14.35 -2.71
C LEU A 88 -11.76 15.86 -2.44
N PRO A 89 -11.04 16.20 -1.35
CA PRO A 89 -10.63 17.59 -1.09
C PRO A 89 -9.72 18.17 -2.19
N ASP A 90 -9.48 19.47 -2.10
CA ASP A 90 -8.47 20.20 -2.89
C ASP A 90 -8.61 20.11 -4.42
N GLY A 91 -9.83 19.85 -4.90
CA GLY A 91 -10.12 19.77 -6.33
C GLY A 91 -9.57 18.52 -7.02
N LEU A 92 -9.17 17.51 -6.27
CA LEU A 92 -8.71 16.23 -6.80
C LEU A 92 -9.84 15.52 -7.57
N ALA A 93 -9.52 15.05 -8.78
CA ALA A 93 -10.51 14.45 -9.68
C ALA A 93 -10.98 13.06 -9.23
N GLY A 94 -10.20 12.34 -8.42
CA GLY A 94 -10.50 10.99 -7.95
C GLY A 94 -9.28 10.32 -7.34
N ILE A 95 -9.44 9.07 -6.93
CA ILE A 95 -8.34 8.17 -6.62
C ILE A 95 -7.84 7.51 -7.91
N TYR A 96 -6.68 6.85 -7.86
CA TYR A 96 -6.06 6.26 -9.05
C TYR A 96 -5.55 4.85 -8.77
N ALA A 97 -5.37 4.06 -9.82
CA ALA A 97 -4.77 2.73 -9.70
C ALA A 97 -3.70 2.50 -10.80
N PRO A 98 -2.61 3.30 -10.82
CA PRO A 98 -1.58 3.18 -11.84
C PRO A 98 -0.83 1.87 -11.74
N ARG A 99 -0.50 1.24 -12.87
CA ARG A 99 0.40 0.07 -12.90
C ARG A 99 1.73 0.39 -12.25
N ARG A 100 2.28 -0.54 -11.51
CA ARG A 100 3.52 -0.35 -10.75
C ARG A 100 4.72 0.02 -11.62
N LYS A 101 4.76 -0.44 -12.87
CA LYS A 101 5.79 -0.03 -13.86
C LYS A 101 5.82 1.49 -14.07
N TYR A 102 4.67 2.16 -14.01
CA TYR A 102 4.57 3.62 -14.14
C TYR A 102 4.81 4.32 -12.81
N LEU A 103 4.11 3.90 -11.76
CA LEU A 103 4.22 4.53 -10.44
C LEU A 103 5.65 4.47 -9.89
N ASP A 104 6.25 3.27 -9.88
CA ASP A 104 7.60 3.09 -9.33
C ASP A 104 8.64 3.89 -10.14
N GLN A 105 8.48 3.99 -11.48
CA GLN A 105 9.36 4.81 -12.32
C GLN A 105 9.24 6.30 -11.97
N ILE A 106 8.02 6.84 -11.85
CA ILE A 106 7.79 8.23 -11.46
C ILE A 106 8.45 8.56 -10.12
N LEU A 107 8.31 7.67 -9.14
CA LEU A 107 8.87 7.86 -7.81
C LEU A 107 10.39 7.81 -7.80
N VAL A 108 11.00 6.88 -8.53
CA VAL A 108 12.46 6.76 -8.60
C VAL A 108 13.07 7.93 -9.39
N ASP A 109 12.43 8.35 -10.49
CA ASP A 109 12.88 9.52 -11.26
C ASP A 109 12.84 10.79 -10.41
N ALA A 110 11.81 10.94 -9.58
CA ALA A 110 11.70 12.05 -8.64
C ALA A 110 12.84 12.04 -7.60
N ALA A 111 13.21 10.87 -7.08
CA ALA A 111 14.34 10.73 -6.16
C ALA A 111 15.67 11.10 -6.82
N VAL A 112 15.91 10.61 -8.03
CA VAL A 112 17.11 10.95 -8.82
C VAL A 112 17.14 12.44 -9.17
N LYS A 113 16.01 13.01 -9.58
CA LYS A 113 15.89 14.46 -9.84
C LYS A 113 16.19 15.32 -8.61
N ALA A 114 15.85 14.82 -7.42
CA ALA A 114 16.19 15.44 -6.14
C ALA A 114 17.67 15.24 -5.73
N SER A 115 18.48 14.57 -6.57
CA SER A 115 19.91 14.28 -6.37
C SER A 115 20.20 13.07 -5.46
N ALA A 116 19.26 12.17 -5.23
CA ALA A 116 19.59 10.86 -4.66
C ALA A 116 20.41 10.03 -5.67
N GLU A 117 21.47 9.40 -5.21
CA GLU A 117 22.26 8.47 -6.03
C GLU A 117 21.53 7.12 -6.10
N LEU A 118 21.03 6.75 -7.27
CA LEU A 118 20.40 5.45 -7.49
C LEU A 118 21.42 4.40 -7.92
N ARG A 119 21.38 3.22 -7.30
CA ARG A 119 22.07 2.01 -7.78
C ARG A 119 21.07 0.87 -7.92
N GLU A 120 20.78 0.54 -9.13
CA GLU A 120 19.99 -0.61 -9.52
C GLU A 120 20.83 -1.90 -9.53
N GLU A 121 20.15 -3.05 -9.55
CA GLU A 121 20.77 -4.37 -9.56
C GLU A 121 21.77 -4.59 -8.41
N PHE A 122 21.52 -3.90 -7.28
CA PHE A 122 22.34 -3.98 -6.09
C PHE A 122 21.56 -4.63 -4.94
N ALA A 123 21.92 -5.86 -4.61
CA ALA A 123 21.30 -6.60 -3.52
C ALA A 123 22.08 -6.39 -2.20
N VAL A 124 21.45 -5.71 -1.25
CA VAL A 124 21.93 -5.65 0.13
C VAL A 124 21.81 -7.04 0.76
N GLN A 125 22.86 -7.49 1.42
CA GLN A 125 22.96 -8.80 2.04
C GLN A 125 23.06 -8.73 3.57
N ASP A 126 23.70 -7.67 4.07
CA ASP A 126 23.98 -7.50 5.49
C ASP A 126 24.14 -6.04 5.88
N LEU A 127 24.11 -5.75 7.18
CA LEU A 127 24.41 -4.46 7.78
C LEU A 127 25.85 -4.40 8.30
N LEU A 128 26.46 -3.22 8.24
CA LEU A 128 27.75 -2.96 8.86
C LEU A 128 27.53 -2.40 10.26
N TRP A 129 28.27 -2.92 11.22
CA TRP A 129 28.13 -2.56 12.63
C TRP A 129 29.41 -1.96 13.21
N GLU A 130 29.25 -0.95 14.06
CA GLU A 130 30.26 -0.45 14.99
C GLU A 130 29.68 -0.48 16.39
N GLY A 131 30.15 -1.44 17.22
CA GLY A 131 29.50 -1.74 18.49
C GLY A 131 28.05 -2.20 18.29
N ASP A 132 27.11 -1.47 18.87
CA ASP A 132 25.65 -1.69 18.77
C ASP A 132 24.96 -0.82 17.71
N ARG A 133 25.75 -0.04 16.93
CA ARG A 133 25.23 0.90 15.93
C ARG A 133 25.45 0.38 14.52
N VAL A 134 24.40 0.46 13.69
CA VAL A 134 24.51 0.28 12.25
C VAL A 134 25.17 1.52 11.63
N VAL A 135 26.20 1.28 10.78
CA VAL A 135 26.98 2.33 10.13
C VAL A 135 27.04 2.19 8.61
N GLY A 136 26.28 1.27 8.04
CA GLY A 136 26.25 1.04 6.61
C GLY A 136 25.65 -0.31 6.22
N VAL A 137 25.85 -0.64 4.94
CA VAL A 137 25.38 -1.89 4.34
C VAL A 137 26.52 -2.61 3.62
N ARG A 138 26.41 -3.94 3.53
CA ARG A 138 27.18 -4.78 2.64
C ARG A 138 26.25 -5.41 1.61
N GLY A 139 26.62 -5.34 0.34
CA GLY A 139 25.86 -5.92 -0.75
C GLY A 139 26.72 -6.20 -1.97
N ARG A 140 26.08 -6.54 -3.06
CA ARG A 140 26.75 -6.73 -4.34
C ARG A 140 25.83 -6.41 -5.52
N SER A 141 26.43 -5.89 -6.59
CA SER A 141 25.78 -5.83 -7.90
C SER A 141 25.70 -7.24 -8.51
N HIS A 142 24.85 -7.43 -9.49
CA HIS A 142 24.70 -8.71 -10.19
C HIS A 142 26.05 -9.21 -10.73
N GLY A 143 26.50 -10.37 -10.29
CA GLY A 143 27.80 -10.95 -10.69
C GLY A 143 29.05 -10.22 -10.19
N GLY A 144 28.90 -9.13 -9.40
CA GLY A 144 29.97 -8.29 -8.92
C GLY A 144 30.61 -8.73 -7.59
N ALA A 145 31.71 -8.10 -7.24
CA ALA A 145 32.33 -8.22 -5.93
C ALA A 145 31.46 -7.64 -4.82
N SER A 146 31.69 -8.07 -3.59
CA SER A 146 31.05 -7.47 -2.42
C SER A 146 31.53 -6.04 -2.23
N VAL A 147 30.58 -5.13 -2.00
CA VAL A 147 30.79 -3.70 -1.78
C VAL A 147 30.23 -3.31 -0.43
N GLU A 148 30.93 -2.46 0.29
CA GLU A 148 30.48 -1.85 1.55
C GLU A 148 30.25 -0.36 1.34
N GLU A 149 29.09 0.12 1.78
CA GLU A 149 28.77 1.54 1.78
C GLU A 149 28.41 1.99 3.19
N ARG A 150 28.89 3.18 3.57
CA ARG A 150 28.71 3.72 4.91
C ARG A 150 27.80 4.94 4.92
N ALA A 151 26.96 5.02 5.98
CA ALA A 151 26.07 6.13 6.21
C ALA A 151 25.86 6.42 7.69
N THR A 152 25.32 7.61 7.99
CA THR A 152 24.88 7.98 9.34
C THR A 152 23.66 7.17 9.77
N ILE A 153 22.75 6.88 8.81
CA ILE A 153 21.55 6.05 9.03
C ILE A 153 21.30 5.16 7.81
N VAL A 154 20.86 3.92 8.06
CA VAL A 154 20.36 2.97 7.05
C VAL A 154 18.85 2.83 7.19
N ILE A 155 18.12 3.05 6.11
CA ILE A 155 16.65 2.99 6.08
C ILE A 155 16.22 1.77 5.27
N GLY A 156 15.57 0.81 5.93
CA GLY A 156 14.97 -0.35 5.29
C GLY A 156 13.59 -0.01 4.71
N ALA A 157 13.51 -0.02 3.38
CA ALA A 157 12.30 0.15 2.58
C ALA A 157 12.11 -1.03 1.61
N ASP A 158 12.70 -2.17 1.94
CA ASP A 158 12.88 -3.36 1.11
C ASP A 158 11.73 -4.38 1.24
N GLY A 159 10.59 -3.90 1.75
CA GLY A 159 9.30 -4.60 1.74
C GLY A 159 9.18 -5.67 2.82
N LEU A 160 8.16 -6.52 2.68
CA LEU A 160 7.75 -7.51 3.67
C LEU A 160 8.90 -8.39 4.19
N HIS A 161 9.76 -8.87 3.29
CA HIS A 161 10.92 -9.72 3.60
C HIS A 161 12.20 -8.91 3.80
N SER A 162 12.09 -7.78 4.46
CA SER A 162 13.19 -6.84 4.68
C SER A 162 14.46 -7.50 5.22
N VAL A 163 15.54 -7.37 4.46
CA VAL A 163 16.88 -7.76 4.88
C VAL A 163 17.35 -6.85 6.01
N VAL A 164 17.04 -5.54 5.92
CA VAL A 164 17.40 -4.56 6.96
C VAL A 164 16.74 -4.92 8.27
N ALA A 165 15.40 -5.17 8.28
CA ALA A 165 14.68 -5.54 9.50
C ALA A 165 15.26 -6.83 10.12
N ARG A 166 15.54 -7.83 9.31
CA ARG A 166 16.12 -9.12 9.75
C ARG A 166 17.52 -8.95 10.33
N CYS A 167 18.41 -8.24 9.62
CA CYS A 167 19.81 -8.05 10.06
C CYS A 167 19.90 -7.14 11.28
N ALA A 168 18.96 -6.16 11.40
CA ALA A 168 18.87 -5.29 12.57
C ALA A 168 18.19 -5.98 13.79
N GLY A 169 17.64 -7.18 13.63
CA GLY A 169 16.89 -7.83 14.69
C GLY A 169 15.65 -7.06 15.11
N ALA A 170 14.98 -6.36 14.17
CA ALA A 170 13.82 -5.53 14.46
C ALA A 170 12.67 -6.37 15.04
N ALA A 171 12.38 -6.17 16.34
CA ALA A 171 11.35 -6.93 17.05
C ALA A 171 9.95 -6.64 16.48
N ALA A 172 9.09 -7.65 16.41
CA ALA A 172 7.67 -7.45 16.20
C ALA A 172 7.05 -6.86 17.48
N LEU A 173 6.44 -5.69 17.35
CA LEU A 173 5.61 -5.07 18.41
C LEU A 173 4.22 -5.70 18.44
N GLU A 174 3.71 -6.02 17.24
CA GLU A 174 2.44 -6.70 17.04
C GLU A 174 2.60 -7.71 15.90
N SER A 175 2.00 -8.89 16.04
CA SER A 175 1.99 -9.93 15.00
C SER A 175 0.68 -10.70 15.07
N ARG A 176 -0.02 -10.77 13.94
CA ARG A 176 -1.27 -11.51 13.81
C ARG A 176 -1.19 -12.49 12.65
N PRO A 177 -1.99 -13.57 12.66
CA PRO A 177 -1.98 -14.55 11.58
C PRO A 177 -2.25 -13.92 10.22
N THR A 178 -1.78 -14.54 9.15
CA THR A 178 -2.31 -14.34 7.80
C THR A 178 -3.77 -14.76 7.79
N LEU A 179 -4.63 -13.92 7.24
CA LEU A 179 -6.08 -14.14 7.24
C LEU A 179 -6.60 -14.49 5.85
N THR A 180 -5.98 -13.90 4.80
CA THR A 180 -6.49 -14.08 3.44
C THR A 180 -5.44 -14.59 2.47
N TRP A 181 -5.93 -15.00 1.33
CA TRP A 181 -5.18 -15.13 0.09
C TRP A 181 -5.79 -14.21 -0.96
N ILE A 182 -5.00 -13.87 -1.99
CA ILE A 182 -5.44 -13.09 -3.15
C ILE A 182 -4.95 -13.75 -4.44
N TYR A 183 -5.81 -13.74 -5.47
CA TYR A 183 -5.46 -13.92 -6.88
C TYR A 183 -6.03 -12.78 -7.70
N TYR A 184 -5.29 -12.31 -8.71
CA TYR A 184 -5.78 -11.30 -9.66
C TYR A 184 -5.11 -11.44 -11.01
N SER A 185 -5.72 -10.81 -12.00
CA SER A 185 -5.16 -10.58 -13.31
C SER A 185 -5.77 -9.32 -13.92
N TYR A 186 -5.45 -9.03 -15.17
CA TYR A 186 -5.92 -7.86 -15.90
C TYR A 186 -6.65 -8.26 -17.15
N TRP A 187 -7.70 -7.51 -17.51
CA TRP A 187 -8.51 -7.72 -18.69
C TRP A 187 -8.55 -6.44 -19.54
N SER A 188 -8.43 -6.62 -20.87
CA SER A 188 -8.80 -5.61 -21.88
C SER A 188 -10.24 -5.82 -22.32
N ASP A 189 -10.77 -4.86 -23.06
CA ASP A 189 -12.07 -4.94 -23.72
C ASP A 189 -13.26 -5.15 -22.75
N MET A 190 -13.12 -4.67 -21.52
CA MET A 190 -14.20 -4.63 -20.52
C MET A 190 -14.27 -3.24 -19.86
N THR A 191 -15.29 -3.00 -19.06
CA THR A 191 -15.48 -1.74 -18.32
C THR A 191 -15.83 -1.99 -16.87
N THR A 192 -15.43 -1.06 -15.98
CA THR A 192 -15.86 -1.00 -14.58
C THR A 192 -16.35 0.40 -14.27
N ALA A 193 -17.31 0.53 -13.35
CA ALA A 193 -17.85 1.81 -12.91
C ALA A 193 -17.07 2.35 -11.69
N GLY A 194 -15.75 2.49 -11.80
CA GLY A 194 -14.88 2.81 -10.68
C GLY A 194 -14.38 1.57 -9.96
N VAL A 195 -14.30 1.61 -8.63
CA VAL A 195 -14.03 0.43 -7.79
C VAL A 195 -15.34 -0.31 -7.53
N GLU A 196 -15.35 -1.59 -7.80
CA GLU A 196 -16.46 -2.50 -7.55
C GLU A 196 -15.98 -3.61 -6.61
N PHE A 197 -16.48 -3.65 -5.38
CA PHE A 197 -16.14 -4.65 -4.36
C PHE A 197 -17.35 -5.54 -4.07
N TYR A 198 -17.21 -6.82 -4.32
CA TYR A 198 -18.23 -7.85 -4.13
C TYR A 198 -17.81 -8.75 -2.98
N ARG A 199 -18.58 -8.74 -1.89
CA ARG A 199 -18.29 -9.55 -0.72
C ARG A 199 -19.35 -10.64 -0.53
N PHE A 200 -18.87 -11.84 -0.34
CA PHE A 200 -19.64 -13.01 0.07
C PHE A 200 -19.20 -13.44 1.48
N ASP A 201 -19.86 -14.43 2.06
CA ASP A 201 -19.49 -14.91 3.39
C ASP A 201 -18.18 -15.68 3.42
N ASP A 202 -17.75 -16.19 2.28
CA ASP A 202 -16.58 -17.09 2.11
C ASP A 202 -15.51 -16.52 1.19
N GLU A 203 -15.82 -15.59 0.31
CA GLU A 203 -14.90 -15.02 -0.69
C GLU A 203 -15.28 -13.55 -0.96
N ALA A 204 -14.40 -12.84 -1.66
CA ALA A 204 -14.69 -11.52 -2.20
C ALA A 204 -14.08 -11.35 -3.58
N MET A 205 -14.62 -10.41 -4.36
CA MET A 205 -14.04 -9.96 -5.63
C MET A 205 -13.89 -8.44 -5.64
N LEU A 206 -12.92 -7.97 -6.40
CA LEU A 206 -12.65 -6.56 -6.59
C LEU A 206 -12.38 -6.31 -8.07
N ALA A 207 -13.00 -5.28 -8.66
CA ALA A 207 -12.71 -4.87 -10.02
C ALA A 207 -12.53 -3.35 -10.08
N PHE A 208 -11.53 -2.88 -10.85
CA PHE A 208 -11.25 -1.45 -11.03
C PHE A 208 -10.43 -1.17 -12.29
N PRO A 209 -10.51 0.05 -12.87
CA PRO A 209 -9.76 0.41 -14.05
C PRO A 209 -8.31 0.75 -13.71
N THR A 210 -7.40 0.56 -14.67
CA THR A 210 -5.98 0.92 -14.57
C THR A 210 -5.45 1.45 -15.91
N ASN A 211 -4.13 1.59 -16.05
CA ASN A 211 -3.49 2.03 -17.29
C ASN A 211 -3.74 1.08 -18.45
N ASP A 212 -3.44 1.57 -19.65
CA ASP A 212 -3.41 0.81 -20.89
C ASP A 212 -4.80 0.25 -21.31
N GLY A 213 -5.89 0.87 -20.83
CA GLY A 213 -7.27 0.38 -21.04
C GLY A 213 -7.55 -0.95 -20.34
N LEU A 214 -6.72 -1.32 -19.37
CA LEU A 214 -6.89 -2.56 -18.62
C LEU A 214 -7.74 -2.36 -17.36
N HIS A 215 -8.36 -3.46 -16.94
CA HIS A 215 -9.09 -3.55 -15.69
C HIS A 215 -8.51 -4.68 -14.83
N CYS A 216 -8.19 -4.39 -13.58
CA CYS A 216 -7.82 -5.42 -12.61
C CYS A 216 -9.08 -6.11 -12.12
N VAL A 217 -9.07 -7.45 -12.11
CA VAL A 217 -10.08 -8.24 -11.40
C VAL A 217 -9.36 -9.16 -10.43
N ALA A 218 -9.68 -9.01 -9.16
CA ALA A 218 -9.09 -9.76 -8.06
C ALA A 218 -10.13 -10.60 -7.33
N THR A 219 -9.70 -11.68 -6.72
CA THR A 219 -10.49 -12.50 -5.81
C THR A 219 -9.70 -12.75 -4.53
N PHE A 220 -10.40 -12.81 -3.40
CA PHE A 220 -9.87 -12.99 -2.06
C PHE A 220 -10.66 -14.10 -1.36
N GLY A 221 -10.01 -14.81 -0.48
CA GLY A 221 -10.69 -15.76 0.39
C GLY A 221 -9.88 -16.03 1.66
N PRO A 222 -10.46 -16.77 2.63
CA PRO A 222 -9.76 -17.18 3.83
C PRO A 222 -8.50 -17.99 3.51
N VAL A 223 -7.43 -17.75 4.26
CA VAL A 223 -6.11 -18.36 4.01
C VAL A 223 -6.15 -19.88 3.91
N ASP A 224 -7.01 -20.53 4.66
CA ASP A 224 -7.17 -21.99 4.66
C ASP A 224 -7.63 -22.55 3.30
N GLY A 225 -8.33 -21.74 2.50
CA GLY A 225 -8.76 -22.11 1.14
C GLY A 225 -7.70 -21.97 0.06
N PHE A 226 -6.52 -21.43 0.38
CA PHE A 226 -5.50 -21.12 -0.64
C PHE A 226 -5.01 -22.35 -1.42
N SER A 227 -4.72 -23.45 -0.73
CA SER A 227 -4.23 -24.67 -1.38
C SER A 227 -5.22 -25.22 -2.38
N ASP A 228 -6.50 -25.25 -2.03
CA ASP A 228 -7.57 -25.76 -2.90
C ASP A 228 -7.80 -24.81 -4.08
N TYR A 229 -7.83 -23.51 -3.84
CA TYR A 229 -7.98 -22.52 -4.90
C TYR A 229 -6.85 -22.59 -5.93
N ARG A 230 -5.64 -22.83 -5.49
CA ARG A 230 -4.44 -22.95 -6.31
C ARG A 230 -4.43 -24.17 -7.22
N THR A 231 -5.18 -25.23 -6.91
CA THR A 231 -5.20 -26.46 -7.72
C THR A 231 -5.73 -26.23 -9.15
N ASP A 232 -6.73 -25.33 -9.29
CA ASP A 232 -7.28 -24.91 -10.58
C ASP A 232 -7.80 -23.48 -10.47
N ILE A 233 -6.90 -22.52 -10.65
CA ILE A 233 -7.19 -21.10 -10.51
C ILE A 233 -8.28 -20.64 -11.48
N GLU A 234 -8.27 -21.16 -12.72
CA GLU A 234 -9.25 -20.80 -13.75
C GLU A 234 -10.67 -21.24 -13.37
N ALA A 235 -10.83 -22.49 -12.99
CA ALA A 235 -12.14 -23.02 -12.61
C ALA A 235 -12.64 -22.37 -11.33
N ASN A 236 -11.77 -22.19 -10.34
CA ASN A 236 -12.13 -21.56 -9.07
C ASN A 236 -12.49 -20.08 -9.23
N PHE A 237 -11.74 -19.33 -10.05
CA PHE A 237 -12.09 -17.96 -10.40
C PHE A 237 -13.43 -17.89 -11.12
N ALA A 238 -13.66 -18.75 -12.11
CA ALA A 238 -14.92 -18.80 -12.83
C ALA A 238 -16.11 -19.13 -11.92
N ARG A 239 -15.93 -20.01 -10.92
CA ARG A 239 -16.93 -20.33 -9.91
C ARG A 239 -17.28 -19.08 -9.06
N THR A 240 -16.28 -18.37 -8.55
CA THR A 240 -16.50 -17.15 -7.76
C THR A 240 -17.15 -16.07 -8.61
N LEU A 241 -16.66 -15.89 -9.85
CA LEU A 241 -17.17 -14.90 -10.80
C LEU A 241 -18.65 -15.15 -11.19
N ALA A 242 -19.06 -16.42 -11.30
CA ALA A 242 -20.45 -16.78 -11.62
C ALA A 242 -21.46 -16.29 -10.56
N ARG A 243 -21.00 -15.94 -9.34
CA ARG A 243 -21.83 -15.32 -8.29
C ARG A 243 -22.17 -13.84 -8.58
N VAL A 244 -21.49 -13.23 -9.59
CA VAL A 244 -21.67 -11.83 -10.01
C VAL A 244 -21.97 -11.81 -11.51
N PRO A 245 -23.22 -12.08 -11.96
CA PRO A 245 -23.56 -12.24 -13.37
C PRO A 245 -23.14 -11.07 -14.27
N ASP A 246 -23.30 -9.83 -13.80
CA ASP A 246 -22.93 -8.63 -14.57
C ASP A 246 -21.41 -8.52 -14.77
N LEU A 247 -20.61 -8.80 -13.73
CA LEU A 247 -19.15 -8.83 -13.85
C LEU A 247 -18.72 -10.01 -14.72
N ALA A 248 -19.36 -11.17 -14.56
CA ALA A 248 -19.09 -12.36 -15.36
C ALA A 248 -19.31 -12.11 -16.84
N ALA A 249 -20.39 -11.44 -17.23
CA ALA A 249 -20.67 -11.08 -18.62
C ALA A 249 -19.59 -10.12 -19.18
N ARG A 250 -19.16 -9.12 -18.40
CA ARG A 250 -18.09 -8.19 -18.81
C ARG A 250 -16.73 -8.89 -18.95
N VAL A 251 -16.37 -9.75 -18.01
CA VAL A 251 -15.14 -10.55 -18.08
C VAL A 251 -15.15 -11.52 -19.25
N ALA A 252 -16.28 -12.17 -19.53
CA ALA A 252 -16.44 -13.07 -20.66
C ALA A 252 -16.38 -12.35 -22.02
N GLY A 253 -16.83 -11.09 -22.07
CA GLY A 253 -16.72 -10.22 -23.25
C GLY A 253 -15.32 -9.65 -23.46
N GLY A 254 -14.50 -9.64 -22.42
CA GLY A 254 -13.13 -9.14 -22.44
C GLY A 254 -12.10 -10.24 -22.72
N ARG A 255 -10.83 -9.83 -22.70
CA ARG A 255 -9.70 -10.74 -22.88
C ARG A 255 -8.71 -10.57 -21.72
N ARG A 256 -8.33 -11.66 -21.05
CA ARG A 256 -7.27 -11.63 -20.07
C ARG A 256 -5.94 -11.27 -20.72
N ALA A 257 -5.36 -10.18 -20.28
CA ALA A 257 -4.12 -9.62 -20.83
C ALA A 257 -2.86 -10.13 -20.14
N GLU A 258 -2.98 -10.60 -18.88
CA GLU A 258 -1.85 -10.99 -18.04
C GLU A 258 -2.05 -12.37 -17.43
N ARG A 259 -0.95 -12.98 -16.97
CA ARG A 259 -1.00 -14.22 -16.20
C ARG A 259 -1.66 -13.98 -14.83
N TRP A 260 -2.12 -15.06 -14.20
CA TRP A 260 -2.55 -15.04 -12.82
C TRP A 260 -1.39 -14.70 -11.87
N ILE A 261 -1.69 -13.88 -10.90
CA ILE A 261 -0.81 -13.52 -9.81
C ILE A 261 -1.55 -13.81 -8.52
N GLY A 262 -0.90 -14.50 -7.60
CA GLY A 262 -1.54 -14.82 -6.33
C GLY A 262 -0.53 -15.07 -5.23
N THR A 263 -0.98 -14.87 -3.99
CA THR A 263 -0.20 -15.10 -2.79
C THR A 263 -1.12 -15.32 -1.59
N SER A 264 -0.61 -16.08 -0.62
CA SER A 264 -1.12 -16.15 0.75
C SER A 264 -0.06 -15.71 1.77
N ASP A 265 1.07 -15.17 1.31
CA ASP A 265 2.11 -14.63 2.18
C ASP A 265 1.78 -13.16 2.51
N LEU A 266 0.80 -13.01 3.42
CA LEU A 266 0.17 -11.75 3.81
C LEU A 266 0.14 -11.59 5.34
N PRO A 267 1.30 -11.70 6.03
CA PRO A 267 1.34 -11.57 7.49
C PRO A 267 0.92 -10.17 7.93
N ASN A 268 0.26 -10.09 9.07
CA ASN A 268 -0.09 -8.86 9.73
C ASN A 268 0.97 -8.55 10.80
N VAL A 269 1.87 -7.60 10.54
CA VAL A 269 3.00 -7.35 11.42
C VAL A 269 3.33 -5.86 11.52
N LEU A 270 3.50 -5.39 12.75
CA LEU A 270 4.04 -4.09 13.10
C LEU A 270 5.37 -4.31 13.83
N ARG A 271 6.47 -3.83 13.25
CA ARG A 271 7.82 -3.97 13.83
C ARG A 271 8.24 -2.70 14.52
N LYS A 272 9.16 -2.82 15.49
CA LYS A 272 9.90 -1.68 15.98
C LYS A 272 10.58 -0.99 14.79
N PRO A 273 10.33 0.32 14.55
CA PRO A 273 10.73 0.94 13.28
C PRO A 273 12.13 1.53 13.28
N TYR A 274 12.88 1.48 14.38
CA TYR A 274 14.21 2.02 14.44
C TYR A 274 15.07 1.42 15.56
N GLY A 275 16.37 1.64 15.44
CA GLY A 275 17.38 1.40 16.46
C GLY A 275 18.63 2.23 16.15
N PRO A 276 19.73 2.00 16.88
CA PRO A 276 20.97 2.74 16.65
C PRO A 276 21.46 2.64 15.20
N GLY A 277 21.35 3.74 14.45
CA GLY A 277 21.82 3.84 13.06
C GLY A 277 20.93 3.21 12.00
N TRP A 278 19.74 2.77 12.32
CA TRP A 278 18.79 2.22 11.33
C TRP A 278 17.34 2.62 11.59
N ALA A 279 16.54 2.63 10.52
CA ALA A 279 15.09 2.80 10.58
C ALA A 279 14.39 1.95 9.52
N LEU A 280 13.06 1.74 9.65
CA LEU A 280 12.21 1.00 8.70
C LEU A 280 11.04 1.86 8.25
N VAL A 281 10.63 1.69 6.99
CA VAL A 281 9.47 2.35 6.39
C VAL A 281 8.73 1.42 5.43
N GLY A 282 7.44 1.64 5.22
CA GLY A 282 6.57 0.79 4.41
C GLY A 282 6.47 -0.64 4.97
N ASP A 283 6.27 -1.63 4.10
CA ASP A 283 6.09 -3.03 4.48
C ASP A 283 7.26 -3.62 5.27
N ALA A 284 8.44 -3.01 5.22
CA ALA A 284 9.59 -3.42 6.05
C ALA A 284 9.31 -3.22 7.54
N GLY A 285 8.54 -2.19 7.90
CA GLY A 285 8.18 -1.86 9.28
C GLY A 285 6.74 -2.16 9.64
N PHE A 286 5.81 -2.07 8.67
CA PHE A 286 4.38 -2.27 8.88
C PHE A 286 3.73 -2.90 7.66
N HIS A 287 3.26 -4.13 7.80
CA HIS A 287 2.51 -4.85 6.77
C HIS A 287 1.21 -5.40 7.35
N LYS A 288 0.14 -5.32 6.57
CA LYS A 288 -1.19 -5.83 6.92
C LYS A 288 -1.88 -6.45 5.72
N ASP A 289 -2.97 -7.15 5.98
CA ASP A 289 -3.81 -7.75 4.95
C ASP A 289 -4.23 -6.71 3.89
N PRO A 290 -4.06 -7.01 2.59
CA PRO A 290 -4.29 -6.04 1.51
C PRO A 290 -5.77 -5.79 1.19
N VAL A 291 -6.71 -6.44 1.85
CA VAL A 291 -8.15 -6.33 1.56
C VAL A 291 -8.68 -4.89 1.63
N THR A 292 -8.04 -4.03 2.42
CA THR A 292 -8.37 -2.61 2.54
C THR A 292 -7.64 -1.69 1.56
N ALA A 293 -6.70 -2.22 0.76
CA ALA A 293 -5.92 -1.49 -0.25
C ALA A 293 -5.08 -0.28 0.26
N HIS A 294 -4.78 -0.15 1.55
CA HIS A 294 -4.08 1.00 2.15
C HIS A 294 -2.54 0.97 2.01
N GLY A 295 -1.93 -0.13 1.54
CA GLY A 295 -0.48 -0.34 1.63
C GLY A 295 0.39 0.77 1.02
N ILE A 296 0.00 1.35 -0.13
CA ILE A 296 0.76 2.46 -0.75
C ILE A 296 0.54 3.76 0.02
N SER A 297 -0.68 4.01 0.51
CA SER A 297 -0.97 5.17 1.36
C SER A 297 -0.12 5.15 2.63
N ASP A 298 -0.06 4.01 3.31
CA ASP A 298 0.78 3.84 4.50
C ASP A 298 2.27 4.03 4.21
N ALA A 299 2.73 3.56 3.04
CA ALA A 299 4.11 3.73 2.61
C ALA A 299 4.46 5.21 2.39
N PHE A 300 3.56 6.00 1.81
CA PHE A 300 3.77 7.43 1.55
C PHE A 300 3.70 8.25 2.83
N VAL A 301 2.70 8.01 3.67
CA VAL A 301 2.61 8.63 5.01
C VAL A 301 3.85 8.30 5.83
N GLY A 302 4.24 7.04 5.89
CA GLY A 302 5.43 6.60 6.60
C GLY A 302 6.72 7.22 6.05
N ALA A 303 6.83 7.40 4.72
CA ALA A 303 7.99 8.05 4.08
C ALA A 303 8.11 9.51 4.51
N GLN A 304 7.01 10.27 4.53
CA GLN A 304 7.00 11.66 5.00
C GLN A 304 7.40 11.74 6.47
N LEU A 305 6.74 10.96 7.34
CA LEU A 305 7.02 10.96 8.77
C LEU A 305 8.47 10.60 9.10
N LEU A 306 9.02 9.58 8.42
CA LEU A 306 10.40 9.18 8.63
C LEU A 306 11.39 10.22 8.09
N ALA A 307 11.14 10.78 6.91
CA ALA A 307 12.01 11.82 6.35
C ALA A 307 12.07 13.05 7.27
N ASP A 308 10.93 13.50 7.80
CA ASP A 308 10.87 14.63 8.74
C ASP A 308 11.64 14.33 10.04
N ALA A 309 11.52 13.10 10.56
CA ALA A 309 12.24 12.69 11.78
C ALA A 309 13.77 12.60 11.54
N VAL A 310 14.19 12.03 10.40
CA VAL A 310 15.60 11.94 10.03
C VAL A 310 16.18 13.33 9.80
N ASP A 311 15.47 14.21 9.11
CA ASP A 311 15.88 15.60 8.90
C ASP A 311 16.02 16.35 10.25
N ALA A 312 15.05 16.22 11.16
CA ALA A 312 15.16 16.83 12.49
C ALA A 312 16.39 16.35 13.25
N GLY A 313 16.75 15.08 13.09
CA GLY A 313 17.94 14.49 13.72
C GLY A 313 19.25 14.92 13.07
N LEU A 314 19.36 14.85 11.74
CA LEU A 314 20.59 15.15 11.01
C LEU A 314 20.90 16.67 10.99
N ALA A 315 19.86 17.52 10.97
CA ALA A 315 20.02 18.97 11.12
C ALA A 315 20.34 19.42 12.54
N GLY A 316 20.39 18.50 13.51
CA GLY A 316 20.70 18.82 14.90
C GLY A 316 19.59 19.57 15.66
N ARG A 317 18.36 19.63 15.10
CA ARG A 317 17.20 20.25 15.78
C ARG A 317 16.72 19.43 16.97
N ARG A 318 17.00 18.13 16.96
CA ARG A 318 16.67 17.16 18.02
C ARG A 318 17.69 16.01 17.96
N PRO A 319 18.06 15.35 19.06
CA PRO A 319 18.80 14.11 19.01
C PRO A 319 18.10 13.08 18.09
N LEU A 320 18.84 12.43 17.18
CA LEU A 320 18.26 11.52 16.20
C LEU A 320 17.42 10.41 16.85
N ALA A 321 17.87 9.87 17.98
CA ALA A 321 17.13 8.83 18.70
C ALA A 321 15.77 9.34 19.20
N GLU A 322 15.68 10.59 19.65
CA GLU A 322 14.42 11.20 20.11
C GLU A 322 13.49 11.51 18.91
N ALA A 323 14.06 11.95 17.78
CA ALA A 323 13.28 12.17 16.56
C ALA A 323 12.68 10.86 16.05
N LEU A 324 13.45 9.78 16.03
CA LEU A 324 12.98 8.46 15.64
C LEU A 324 11.99 7.86 16.64
N ALA A 325 12.11 8.17 17.94
CA ALA A 325 11.11 7.79 18.94
C ALA A 325 9.76 8.50 18.68
N ALA A 326 9.79 9.77 18.29
CA ALA A 326 8.57 10.49 17.89
C ALA A 326 7.94 9.89 16.63
N TYR A 327 8.76 9.52 15.63
CA TYR A 327 8.31 8.77 14.45
C TYR A 327 7.61 7.46 14.84
N GLU A 328 8.22 6.66 15.73
CA GLU A 328 7.59 5.42 16.22
C GLU A 328 6.24 5.69 16.87
N ALA A 329 6.16 6.68 17.76
CA ALA A 329 4.94 7.00 18.49
C ALA A 329 3.81 7.40 17.54
N GLN A 330 4.09 8.30 16.60
CA GLN A 330 3.09 8.76 15.62
C GLN A 330 2.69 7.64 14.66
N ARG A 331 3.66 6.94 14.05
CA ARG A 331 3.38 5.81 13.17
C ARG A 331 2.52 4.75 13.84
N ASN A 332 2.83 4.38 15.09
CA ASN A 332 2.10 3.33 15.79
C ASN A 332 0.67 3.78 16.14
N ALA A 333 0.47 5.04 16.49
CA ALA A 333 -0.86 5.60 16.76
C ALA A 333 -1.76 5.53 15.51
N GLU A 334 -1.19 5.76 14.33
CA GLU A 334 -1.90 5.68 13.05
C GLU A 334 -2.05 4.21 12.56
N ALA A 335 -1.02 3.39 12.72
CA ALA A 335 -0.97 2.02 12.20
C ALA A 335 -1.90 1.05 12.95
N MET A 336 -2.04 1.17 14.27
CA MET A 336 -2.80 0.20 15.06
C MET A 336 -4.29 0.14 14.69
N PRO A 337 -5.04 1.26 14.59
CA PRO A 337 -6.43 1.22 14.15
C PRO A 337 -6.59 0.66 12.72
N VAL A 338 -5.63 0.94 11.84
CA VAL A 338 -5.66 0.46 10.46
C VAL A 338 -5.38 -1.04 10.40
N LEU A 339 -4.48 -1.56 11.25
CA LEU A 339 -4.23 -2.99 11.40
C LEU A 339 -5.47 -3.72 11.93
N ASP A 340 -6.13 -3.16 12.95
CA ASP A 340 -7.37 -3.69 13.50
C ASP A 340 -8.47 -3.76 12.44
N GLY A 341 -8.68 -2.66 11.73
CA GLY A 341 -9.66 -2.56 10.65
C GLY A 341 -9.38 -3.53 9.50
N ALA A 342 -8.12 -3.69 9.10
CA ALA A 342 -7.72 -4.64 8.06
C ALA A 342 -7.99 -6.09 8.49
N CYS A 343 -7.67 -6.47 9.73
CA CYS A 343 -7.96 -7.81 10.23
C CYS A 343 -9.47 -8.08 10.34
N ILE A 344 -10.27 -7.08 10.74
CA ILE A 344 -11.74 -7.20 10.75
C ILE A 344 -12.27 -7.36 9.31
N ALA A 345 -11.83 -6.54 8.38
CA ALA A 345 -12.25 -6.62 6.97
C ALA A 345 -11.84 -7.94 6.30
N ALA A 346 -10.69 -8.51 6.69
CA ALA A 346 -10.15 -9.77 6.22
C ALA A 346 -10.87 -11.00 6.83
N THR A 347 -11.71 -10.81 7.83
CA THR A 347 -12.50 -11.88 8.42
C THR A 347 -13.77 -12.09 7.60
N PHE A 348 -13.87 -13.26 6.97
CA PHE A 348 -15.06 -13.67 6.23
C PHE A 348 -16.14 -14.20 7.18
N GLY A 349 -17.36 -14.33 6.67
CA GLY A 349 -18.55 -14.73 7.41
C GLY A 349 -19.70 -13.75 7.23
N PRO A 350 -20.88 -14.04 7.78
CA PRO A 350 -22.05 -13.17 7.71
C PRO A 350 -21.79 -11.84 8.40
N LEU A 351 -22.32 -10.76 7.82
CA LEU A 351 -22.23 -9.44 8.44
C LEU A 351 -23.00 -9.37 9.75
N PRO A 352 -22.47 -8.68 10.78
CA PRO A 352 -23.21 -8.43 12.01
C PRO A 352 -24.53 -7.70 11.73
N ALA A 353 -25.57 -7.97 12.51
CA ALA A 353 -26.91 -7.39 12.35
C ALA A 353 -26.88 -5.84 12.37
N GLU A 354 -26.02 -5.26 13.23
CA GLU A 354 -25.80 -3.82 13.33
C GLU A 354 -25.28 -3.22 12.01
N MET A 355 -24.34 -3.93 11.36
CA MET A 355 -23.78 -3.52 10.08
C MET A 355 -24.83 -3.63 8.95
N LEU A 356 -25.69 -4.64 9.00
CA LEU A 356 -26.81 -4.77 8.07
C LEU A 356 -27.82 -3.62 8.26
N GLY A 357 -28.15 -3.27 9.52
CA GLY A 357 -29.01 -2.12 9.85
C GLY A 357 -28.44 -0.81 9.32
N LEU A 358 -27.14 -0.55 9.58
CA LEU A 358 -26.47 0.64 9.05
C LEU A 358 -26.56 0.71 7.52
N ARG A 359 -26.29 -0.39 6.82
CA ARG A 359 -26.36 -0.42 5.36
C ARG A 359 -27.77 -0.16 4.83
N GLN A 360 -28.80 -0.63 5.53
CA GLN A 360 -30.20 -0.32 5.19
C GLN A 360 -30.50 1.17 5.34
N ALA A 361 -30.02 1.78 6.40
CA ALA A 361 -30.16 3.22 6.63
C ALA A 361 -29.43 4.05 5.56
N LEU A 362 -28.18 3.70 5.25
CA LEU A 362 -27.37 4.38 4.23
C LEU A 362 -28.04 4.40 2.84
N ARG A 363 -28.76 3.37 2.46
CA ARG A 363 -29.51 3.35 1.18
C ARG A 363 -30.58 4.42 1.05
N GLN A 364 -31.01 5.04 2.14
CA GLN A 364 -32.03 6.09 2.14
C GLN A 364 -31.44 7.48 1.84
N SER A 365 -30.10 7.62 1.92
CA SER A 365 -29.41 8.90 1.73
C SER A 365 -28.15 8.70 0.89
N GLN A 366 -28.11 9.34 -0.27
CA GLN A 366 -26.92 9.32 -1.13
C GLN A 366 -25.72 9.99 -0.45
N ASP A 367 -25.95 11.11 0.25
CA ASP A 367 -24.89 11.84 0.96
C ASP A 367 -24.26 10.97 2.07
N ASP A 368 -25.05 10.20 2.80
CA ASP A 368 -24.54 9.30 3.83
C ASP A 368 -23.81 8.10 3.22
N THR A 369 -24.28 7.61 2.08
CA THR A 369 -23.58 6.58 1.31
C THR A 369 -22.25 7.10 0.78
N ASP A 370 -22.19 8.33 0.26
CA ASP A 370 -20.97 8.97 -0.21
C ASP A 370 -19.94 9.14 0.93
N GLN A 371 -20.39 9.55 2.12
CA GLN A 371 -19.53 9.63 3.31
C GLN A 371 -19.02 8.25 3.74
N PHE A 372 -19.87 7.23 3.73
CA PHE A 372 -19.49 5.87 4.08
C PHE A 372 -18.42 5.30 3.13
N VAL A 373 -18.58 5.47 1.82
CA VAL A 373 -17.55 5.04 0.87
C VAL A 373 -16.32 5.95 0.91
N GLY A 374 -16.49 7.22 1.25
CA GLY A 374 -15.41 8.17 1.52
C GLY A 374 -14.49 7.69 2.66
N MET A 375 -15.05 7.06 3.68
CA MET A 375 -14.29 6.44 4.76
C MET A 375 -13.40 5.29 4.23
N ALA A 376 -13.90 4.46 3.32
CA ALA A 376 -13.13 3.36 2.75
C ALA A 376 -11.91 3.83 1.92
N VAL A 377 -11.96 5.04 1.37
CA VAL A 377 -10.85 5.63 0.59
C VAL A 377 -10.06 6.68 1.36
N GLY A 378 -10.41 6.96 2.61
CA GLY A 378 -9.67 7.84 3.52
C GLY A 378 -9.98 9.33 3.39
N THR A 379 -11.09 9.72 2.73
CA THR A 379 -11.55 11.13 2.67
C THR A 379 -12.42 11.52 3.86
N VAL A 380 -12.97 10.54 4.56
CA VAL A 380 -13.78 10.71 5.77
C VAL A 380 -13.15 9.93 6.91
N SER A 381 -13.01 10.57 8.08
CA SER A 381 -12.49 9.90 9.27
C SER A 381 -13.50 8.85 9.80
N PRO A 382 -13.07 7.59 10.04
CA PRO A 382 -13.94 6.62 10.71
C PRO A 382 -14.46 7.10 12.06
N MET A 383 -13.64 7.85 12.82
CA MET A 383 -14.03 8.39 14.12
C MET A 383 -15.15 9.44 13.98
N GLU A 384 -15.10 10.27 12.95
CA GLU A 384 -16.16 11.25 12.66
C GLU A 384 -17.42 10.57 12.14
N PHE A 385 -17.27 9.62 11.21
CA PHE A 385 -18.39 8.90 10.65
C PHE A 385 -19.17 8.12 11.73
N PHE A 386 -18.48 7.39 12.59
CA PHE A 386 -19.11 6.61 13.67
C PHE A 386 -19.36 7.41 14.96
N ALA A 387 -19.19 8.74 14.94
CA ALA A 387 -19.54 9.56 16.08
C ALA A 387 -21.02 9.40 16.46
N PRO A 388 -21.37 9.38 17.78
CA PRO A 388 -22.76 9.14 18.22
C PRO A 388 -23.80 10.08 17.60
N ALA A 389 -23.43 11.36 17.39
CA ALA A 389 -24.32 12.34 16.76
C ALA A 389 -24.63 11.98 15.30
N ASN A 390 -23.61 11.54 14.53
CA ASN A 390 -23.79 11.15 13.13
C ASN A 390 -24.57 9.83 13.04
N MET A 391 -24.21 8.84 13.86
CA MET A 391 -24.94 7.57 13.88
C MET A 391 -26.41 7.73 14.29
N GLY A 392 -26.72 8.61 15.28
CA GLY A 392 -28.09 8.90 15.68
C GLY A 392 -28.91 9.64 14.61
N ARG A 393 -28.25 10.27 13.63
CA ARG A 393 -28.90 10.88 12.47
C ARG A 393 -29.16 9.87 11.35
N ILE A 394 -28.23 8.92 11.14
CA ILE A 394 -28.30 7.92 10.06
C ILE A 394 -29.26 6.79 10.44
N MET A 395 -29.21 6.30 11.68
CA MET A 395 -30.02 5.16 12.18
C MET A 395 -31.41 5.58 12.64
#